data_725057d498315aa15c9dc9410a6b296e
#
_entry.id   725057d498315aa15c9dc9410a6b296e
#
_cell.length_a   1.000
_cell.length_b   1.000
_cell.length_c   1.000
_cell.angle_alpha   90.00
_cell.angle_beta   90.00
_cell.angle_gamma   90.00
#
_symmetry.space_group_name_H-M   'P 1'
#
loop_
_entity.id
_entity.type
_entity.pdbx_description
1 polymer ?
#
loop_
_entity_poly.entity_id
_entity_poly.type
_entity_poly.pdbx_seq_one_letter_code
_entity_poly.pdbx_strand_id
1 'polypeptide(L)'
;ALSLALGGRGDAGLVRHGADQGQVTAVFDLAAGHPVRALLVENDLDDEGDVIVRRVQTADGRTRAFVNDQAVSANLLRQLGAALVEIHGQHDDRALVDPAIHRGLIDAFGGLEAEVKAVSVAHRAWRDAEKALADLERRIADARREGDYLRASVEELQKLAPEPGEET
;
A
#
# COMPACT_ATOMS: atom_id res chain seq x y z
N ALA A 1 -3.15 -6.96 26.66
CA ALA A 1 -3.67 -5.59 26.59
C ALA A 1 -3.00 -4.79 25.48
N LEU A 2 -1.64 -4.64 25.48
CA LEU A 2 -0.91 -3.84 24.47
C LEU A 2 -1.13 -4.34 23.04
N SER A 3 -1.05 -5.66 22.80
CA SER A 3 -1.32 -6.25 21.47
C SER A 3 -2.73 -5.89 20.95
N LEU A 4 -3.74 -5.82 21.82
CA LEU A 4 -5.09 -5.39 21.45
C LEU A 4 -5.11 -3.91 21.05
N ALA A 5 -4.45 -3.02 21.80
CA ALA A 5 -4.35 -1.60 21.50
C ALA A 5 -3.67 -1.37 20.14
N LEU A 6 -2.66 -2.16 19.80
CA LEU A 6 -1.88 -2.08 18.56
C LEU A 6 -2.52 -2.83 17.36
N GLY A 7 -3.81 -3.13 17.42
CA GLY A 7 -4.55 -3.71 16.30
C GLY A 7 -4.57 -5.24 16.25
N GLY A 8 -4.11 -5.90 17.31
CA GLY A 8 -4.24 -7.34 17.47
C GLY A 8 -5.71 -7.82 17.44
N ARG A 9 -5.90 -9.11 17.25
CA ARG A 9 -7.23 -9.72 17.18
C ARG A 9 -7.97 -9.51 18.50
N GLY A 10 -9.20 -8.97 18.41
CA GLY A 10 -10.11 -8.86 19.56
C GLY A 10 -10.62 -10.24 19.99
N ASP A 11 -10.87 -10.36 21.28
CA ASP A 11 -11.46 -11.54 21.89
C ASP A 11 -12.50 -11.07 22.93
N ALA A 12 -13.75 -11.54 22.81
CA ALA A 12 -14.81 -11.23 23.77
C ALA A 12 -14.47 -11.69 25.19
N GLY A 13 -13.66 -12.74 25.33
CA GLY A 13 -13.17 -13.24 26.62
C GLY A 13 -12.26 -12.26 27.37
N LEU A 14 -11.77 -11.20 26.71
CA LEU A 14 -11.01 -10.13 27.36
C LEU A 14 -11.89 -9.13 28.12
N VAL A 15 -13.21 -9.14 27.86
CA VAL A 15 -14.17 -8.31 28.58
C VAL A 15 -14.48 -8.98 29.91
N ARG A 16 -14.37 -8.21 30.99
CA ARG A 16 -14.66 -8.72 32.34
C ARG A 16 -16.11 -9.26 32.40
N HIS A 17 -16.29 -10.42 33.03
CA HIS A 17 -17.63 -10.99 33.22
C HIS A 17 -18.58 -9.99 33.91
N GLY A 18 -19.76 -9.79 33.34
CA GLY A 18 -20.76 -8.82 33.80
C GLY A 18 -20.54 -7.38 33.35
N ALA A 19 -19.50 -7.11 32.53
CA ALA A 19 -19.31 -5.81 31.88
C ALA A 19 -19.74 -5.87 30.41
N ASP A 20 -20.29 -4.78 29.87
CA ASP A 20 -20.71 -4.67 28.47
C ASP A 20 -19.52 -4.48 27.53
N GLN A 21 -18.45 -3.87 28.01
CA GLN A 21 -17.26 -3.59 27.21
C GLN A 21 -15.99 -3.49 28.07
N GLY A 22 -14.84 -3.70 27.43
CA GLY A 22 -13.50 -3.40 27.95
C GLY A 22 -12.79 -2.40 27.06
N GLN A 23 -11.90 -1.61 27.65
CA GLN A 23 -11.13 -0.62 26.93
C GLN A 23 -9.63 -0.76 27.26
N VAL A 24 -8.80 -0.58 26.26
CA VAL A 24 -7.34 -0.44 26.40
C VAL A 24 -6.92 0.86 25.75
N THR A 25 -6.11 1.64 26.46
CA THR A 25 -5.50 2.88 25.94
C THR A 25 -3.99 2.74 26.07
N ALA A 26 -3.27 3.11 25.03
CA ALA A 26 -1.82 3.26 25.01
C ALA A 26 -1.46 4.67 24.55
N VAL A 27 -0.48 5.28 25.22
CA VAL A 27 -0.01 6.64 24.91
C VAL A 27 1.45 6.53 24.50
N PHE A 28 1.82 7.16 23.40
CA PHE A 28 3.15 7.17 22.84
C PHE A 28 3.66 8.60 22.70
N ASP A 29 4.72 8.91 23.41
CA ASP A 29 5.51 10.13 23.20
C ASP A 29 6.47 9.89 22.04
N LEU A 30 6.28 10.60 20.92
CA LEU A 30 7.02 10.39 19.69
C LEU A 30 7.79 11.64 19.28
N ALA A 31 9.06 11.45 18.91
CA ALA A 31 9.87 12.52 18.32
C ALA A 31 9.19 13.08 17.04
N ALA A 32 9.44 14.37 16.73
CA ALA A 32 8.85 15.05 15.58
C ALA A 32 9.11 14.35 14.22
N GLY A 33 10.26 13.68 14.08
CA GLY A 33 10.61 12.94 12.85
C GLY A 33 10.20 11.46 12.83
N HIS A 34 9.39 10.99 13.80
CA HIS A 34 9.01 9.59 13.87
C HIS A 34 8.13 9.19 12.66
N PRO A 35 8.38 8.03 11.99
CA PRO A 35 7.64 7.61 10.79
C PRO A 35 6.12 7.54 10.95
N VAL A 36 5.63 7.27 12.16
CA VAL A 36 4.20 7.24 12.48
C VAL A 36 3.52 8.60 12.26
N ARG A 37 4.22 9.73 12.44
CA ARG A 37 3.63 11.06 12.20
C ARG A 37 3.26 11.26 10.73
N ALA A 38 4.08 10.79 9.79
CA ALA A 38 3.73 10.81 8.37
C ALA A 38 2.48 9.97 8.08
N LEU A 39 2.36 8.78 8.70
CA LEU A 39 1.17 7.95 8.56
C LEU A 39 -0.10 8.60 9.15
N LEU A 40 0.03 9.37 10.23
CA LEU A 40 -1.10 10.12 10.79
C LEU A 40 -1.57 11.21 9.81
N VAL A 41 -0.66 12.02 9.29
CA VAL A 41 -0.96 13.07 8.31
C VAL A 41 -1.58 12.49 7.03
N GLU A 42 -1.04 11.40 6.49
CA GLU A 42 -1.57 10.73 5.30
C GLU A 42 -3.01 10.21 5.47
N ASN A 43 -3.45 10.03 6.70
CA ASN A 43 -4.80 9.55 7.04
C ASN A 43 -5.68 10.62 7.70
N ASP A 44 -5.34 11.91 7.56
CA ASP A 44 -6.07 13.06 8.12
C ASP A 44 -6.26 12.96 9.65
N LEU A 45 -5.30 12.37 10.36
CA LEU A 45 -5.28 12.28 11.81
C LEU A 45 -4.38 13.35 12.40
N ASP A 46 -4.74 13.81 13.62
CA ASP A 46 -3.92 14.73 14.39
C ASP A 46 -2.56 14.11 14.72
N ASP A 47 -1.47 14.79 14.37
CA ASP A 47 -0.08 14.38 14.57
C ASP A 47 0.66 15.24 15.62
N GLU A 48 -0.04 16.17 16.28
CA GLU A 48 0.53 17.00 17.34
C GLU A 48 0.53 16.28 18.70
N GLY A 49 1.58 16.49 19.49
CA GLY A 49 1.71 15.93 20.83
C GLY A 49 1.84 14.42 20.89
N ASP A 50 1.28 13.82 21.93
CA ASP A 50 1.27 12.36 22.14
C ASP A 50 0.29 11.66 21.22
N VAL A 51 0.66 10.47 20.75
CA VAL A 51 -0.25 9.60 19.99
C VAL A 51 -0.99 8.68 20.94
N ILE A 52 -2.29 8.92 21.09
CA ILE A 52 -3.17 8.16 21.98
C ILE A 52 -3.94 7.13 21.15
N VAL A 53 -3.62 5.87 21.37
CA VAL A 53 -4.29 4.73 20.73
C VAL A 53 -5.26 4.10 21.69
N ARG A 54 -6.53 3.99 21.31
CA ARG A 54 -7.57 3.42 22.13
C ARG A 54 -8.35 2.33 21.40
N ARG A 55 -8.49 1.17 22.05
CA ARG A 55 -9.29 0.06 21.55
C ARG A 55 -10.40 -0.26 22.52
N VAL A 56 -11.62 -0.35 22.00
CA VAL A 56 -12.80 -0.77 22.76
C VAL A 56 -13.25 -2.13 22.22
N GLN A 57 -13.40 -3.09 23.13
CA GLN A 57 -13.91 -4.44 22.86
C GLN A 57 -15.25 -4.59 23.59
N THR A 58 -16.32 -4.95 22.86
CA THR A 58 -17.62 -5.22 23.46
C THR A 58 -17.79 -6.71 23.73
N ALA A 59 -18.67 -7.05 24.68
CA ALA A 59 -18.93 -8.44 25.07
C ALA A 59 -19.56 -9.27 23.93
N ASP A 60 -20.19 -8.62 22.94
CA ASP A 60 -20.72 -9.26 21.73
C ASP A 60 -19.65 -9.53 20.64
N GLY A 61 -18.38 -9.28 20.94
CA GLY A 61 -17.25 -9.56 20.05
C GLY A 61 -16.88 -8.43 19.11
N ARG A 62 -17.64 -7.33 19.06
CA ARG A 62 -17.32 -6.17 18.21
C ARG A 62 -16.16 -5.37 18.79
N THR A 63 -15.39 -4.72 17.90
CA THR A 63 -14.29 -3.84 18.33
C THR A 63 -14.36 -2.50 17.62
N ARG A 64 -13.96 -1.43 18.34
CA ARG A 64 -13.77 -0.09 17.79
C ARG A 64 -12.36 0.39 18.11
N ALA A 65 -11.74 1.09 17.17
CA ALA A 65 -10.39 1.62 17.29
C ALA A 65 -10.42 3.14 17.13
N PHE A 66 -9.57 3.82 17.90
CA PHE A 66 -9.44 5.26 17.88
C PHE A 66 -7.97 5.64 17.98
N VAL A 67 -7.60 6.71 17.28
CA VAL A 67 -6.30 7.39 17.41
C VAL A 67 -6.60 8.86 17.61
N ASN A 68 -6.06 9.47 18.67
CA ASN A 68 -6.34 10.85 19.10
C ASN A 68 -7.84 11.16 19.05
N ASP A 69 -8.66 10.24 19.64
CA ASP A 69 -10.12 10.26 19.69
C ASP A 69 -10.85 10.18 18.34
N GLN A 70 -10.16 10.11 17.23
CA GLN A 70 -10.73 9.87 15.90
C GLN A 70 -10.90 8.38 15.64
N ALA A 71 -12.06 7.96 15.11
CA ALA A 71 -12.33 6.57 14.80
C ALA A 71 -11.51 6.12 13.58
N VAL A 72 -10.80 4.99 13.72
CA VAL A 72 -9.94 4.45 12.67
C VAL A 72 -10.28 3.00 12.32
N SER A 73 -9.87 2.55 11.14
CA SER A 73 -9.99 1.15 10.76
C SER A 73 -9.03 0.25 11.53
N ALA A 74 -9.39 -1.02 11.73
CA ALA A 74 -8.49 -1.99 12.34
C ALA A 74 -7.23 -2.23 11.51
N ASN A 75 -7.27 -1.97 10.21
CA ASN A 75 -6.12 -2.09 9.33
C ASN A 75 -5.11 -0.94 9.57
N LEU A 76 -5.60 0.30 9.61
CA LEU A 76 -4.76 1.46 9.92
C LEU A 76 -4.14 1.33 11.32
N LEU A 77 -4.94 0.88 12.30
CA LEU A 77 -4.41 0.64 13.65
C LEU A 77 -3.28 -0.38 13.67
N ARG A 78 -3.35 -1.45 12.85
CA ARG A 78 -2.25 -2.43 12.74
C ARG A 78 -1.01 -1.84 12.08
N GLN A 79 -1.17 -1.00 11.05
CA GLN A 79 -0.04 -0.32 10.41
C GLN A 79 0.67 0.62 11.39
N LEU A 80 -0.10 1.43 12.11
CA LEU A 80 0.44 2.29 13.17
C LEU A 80 1.11 1.45 14.28
N GLY A 81 0.46 0.37 14.72
CA GLY A 81 0.97 -0.51 15.74
C GLY A 81 2.31 -1.16 15.38
N ALA A 82 2.47 -1.58 14.12
CA ALA A 82 3.72 -2.16 13.61
C ALA A 82 4.85 -1.13 13.52
N ALA A 83 4.52 0.15 13.30
CA ALA A 83 5.50 1.24 13.25
C ALA A 83 5.82 1.82 14.66
N LEU A 84 4.92 1.63 15.65
CA LEU A 84 5.10 2.12 17.02
C LEU A 84 5.92 1.18 17.89
N VAL A 85 5.64 -0.12 17.81
CA VAL A 85 6.21 -1.11 18.75
C VAL A 85 6.44 -2.44 18.06
N GLU A 86 7.63 -2.97 18.22
CA GLU A 86 7.93 -4.35 17.91
C GLU A 86 7.84 -5.19 19.21
N ILE A 87 6.97 -6.20 19.22
CA ILE A 87 6.76 -7.07 20.38
C ILE A 87 7.44 -8.40 20.10
N HIS A 88 8.56 -8.63 20.80
CA HIS A 88 9.26 -9.92 20.76
C HIS A 88 8.67 -10.84 21.83
N GLY A 89 7.95 -11.88 21.41
CA GLY A 89 7.46 -12.95 22.30
C GLY A 89 8.29 -14.21 22.15
N GLN A 90 8.18 -15.16 23.08
CA GLN A 90 8.90 -16.46 23.04
C GLN A 90 8.58 -17.29 21.76
N HIS A 91 7.56 -16.91 20.99
CA HIS A 91 7.11 -17.61 19.79
C HIS A 91 6.83 -16.67 18.60
N ASP A 92 7.22 -15.39 18.68
CA ASP A 92 6.84 -14.36 17.70
C ASP A 92 8.07 -13.63 17.14
N ASP A 93 9.10 -14.36 16.73
CA ASP A 93 10.27 -13.84 15.99
C ASP A 93 9.87 -13.50 14.52
N ARG A 94 8.68 -12.89 14.32
CA ARG A 94 8.13 -12.66 12.98
C ARG A 94 8.97 -11.72 12.14
N ALA A 95 9.57 -10.71 12.76
CA ALA A 95 10.44 -9.78 12.04
C ALA A 95 11.74 -10.45 11.56
N LEU A 96 12.31 -11.37 12.35
CA LEU A 96 13.52 -12.11 11.98
C LEU A 96 13.23 -13.38 11.15
N VAL A 97 11.97 -13.86 11.17
CA VAL A 97 11.55 -15.05 10.40
C VAL A 97 11.05 -14.66 8.99
N ASP A 98 10.60 -13.42 8.81
CA ASP A 98 10.14 -12.94 7.49
C ASP A 98 11.32 -12.46 6.64
N PRO A 99 11.71 -13.21 5.58
CA PRO A 99 12.80 -12.81 4.69
C PRO A 99 12.57 -11.45 4.01
N ALA A 100 11.31 -11.00 3.88
CA ALA A 100 10.99 -9.71 3.27
C ALA A 100 11.50 -8.52 4.09
N ILE A 101 11.66 -8.69 5.40
CA ILE A 101 12.12 -7.64 6.33
C ILE A 101 13.65 -7.62 6.43
N HIS A 102 14.34 -8.76 6.19
CA HIS A 102 15.79 -8.88 6.38
C HIS A 102 16.58 -7.82 5.61
N ARG A 103 16.18 -7.55 4.37
CA ARG A 103 16.86 -6.54 3.56
C ARG A 103 16.77 -5.15 4.22
N GLY A 104 15.57 -4.75 4.66
CA GLY A 104 15.38 -3.45 5.32
C GLY A 104 16.19 -3.30 6.61
N LEU A 105 16.32 -4.38 7.40
CA LEU A 105 17.15 -4.39 8.60
C LEU A 105 18.65 -4.21 8.27
N ILE A 106 19.14 -4.88 7.22
CA ILE A 106 20.53 -4.74 6.76
C ILE A 106 20.79 -3.34 6.22
N ASP A 107 19.88 -2.82 5.40
CA ASP A 107 19.98 -1.49 4.82
C ASP A 107 19.99 -0.41 5.93
N ALA A 108 19.12 -0.54 6.93
CA ALA A 108 19.06 0.36 8.08
C ALA A 108 20.34 0.25 8.97
N PHE A 109 20.82 -0.97 9.23
CA PHE A 109 22.06 -1.18 9.96
C PHE A 109 23.27 -0.60 9.26
N GLY A 110 23.29 -0.67 7.92
CA GLY A 110 24.34 -0.09 7.07
C GLY A 110 24.24 1.41 6.85
N GLY A 111 23.13 2.07 7.27
CA GLY A 111 22.86 3.48 7.00
C GLY A 111 22.69 3.77 5.49
N LEU A 112 22.12 2.81 4.74
CA LEU A 112 22.06 2.81 3.26
C LEU A 112 20.72 3.35 2.72
N GLU A 113 19.96 4.11 3.51
CA GLU A 113 18.63 4.59 3.13
C GLU A 113 18.67 5.49 1.88
N ALA A 114 19.71 6.30 1.75
CA ALA A 114 19.86 7.19 0.60
C ALA A 114 20.12 6.40 -0.69
N GLU A 115 20.97 5.39 -0.64
CA GLU A 115 21.31 4.49 -1.74
C GLU A 115 20.11 3.63 -2.15
N VAL A 116 19.39 3.10 -1.18
CA VAL A 116 18.14 2.33 -1.41
C VAL A 116 17.11 3.21 -2.12
N LYS A 117 16.96 4.47 -1.70
CA LYS A 117 16.05 5.42 -2.35
C LYS A 117 16.51 5.73 -3.79
N ALA A 118 17.82 5.95 -4.01
CA ALA A 118 18.37 6.21 -5.34
C ALA A 118 18.14 5.02 -6.29
N VAL A 119 18.40 3.78 -5.82
CA VAL A 119 18.14 2.55 -6.59
C VAL A 119 16.64 2.41 -6.89
N SER A 120 15.76 2.69 -5.93
CA SER A 120 14.32 2.62 -6.13
C SER A 120 13.83 3.59 -7.21
N VAL A 121 14.36 4.82 -7.23
CA VAL A 121 14.04 5.83 -8.26
C VAL A 121 14.54 5.39 -9.63
N ALA A 122 15.80 4.94 -9.72
CA ALA A 122 16.39 4.48 -10.96
C ALA A 122 15.68 3.24 -11.53
N HIS A 123 15.32 2.29 -10.67
CA HIS A 123 14.58 1.10 -11.07
C HIS A 123 13.17 1.45 -11.59
N ARG A 124 12.49 2.39 -10.97
CA ARG A 124 11.18 2.87 -11.45
C ARG A 124 11.31 3.50 -12.83
N ALA A 125 12.26 4.41 -13.00
CA ALA A 125 12.52 5.05 -14.30
C ALA A 125 12.85 4.04 -15.39
N TRP A 126 13.64 3.02 -15.08
CA TRP A 126 13.91 1.92 -16.01
C TRP A 126 12.65 1.15 -16.40
N ARG A 127 11.81 0.78 -15.43
CA ARG A 127 10.53 0.07 -15.69
C ARG A 127 9.57 0.90 -16.56
N ASP A 128 9.51 2.20 -16.31
CA ASP A 128 8.66 3.11 -17.08
C ASP A 128 9.16 3.23 -18.53
N ALA A 129 10.49 3.32 -18.74
CA ALA A 129 11.09 3.34 -20.07
C ALA A 129 10.88 2.01 -20.82
N GLU A 130 11.04 0.87 -20.16
CA GLU A 130 10.78 -0.47 -20.73
C GLU A 130 9.33 -0.59 -21.19
N LYS A 131 8.38 -0.14 -20.37
CA LYS A 131 6.96 -0.12 -20.73
C LYS A 131 6.68 0.80 -21.92
N ALA A 132 7.26 2.00 -21.92
CA ALA A 132 7.09 2.96 -23.02
C ALA A 132 7.65 2.40 -24.34
N LEU A 133 8.79 1.71 -24.29
CA LEU A 133 9.36 1.05 -25.46
C LEU A 133 8.42 -0.03 -26.00
N ALA A 134 7.94 -0.93 -25.15
CA ALA A 134 7.01 -1.99 -25.55
C ALA A 134 5.70 -1.42 -26.15
N ASP A 135 5.17 -0.35 -25.58
CA ASP A 135 3.97 0.33 -26.12
C ASP A 135 4.26 0.98 -27.49
N LEU A 136 5.44 1.57 -27.68
CA LEU A 136 5.83 2.15 -28.97
C LEU A 136 6.03 1.07 -30.04
N GLU A 137 6.71 -0.03 -29.71
CA GLU A 137 6.90 -1.16 -30.63
C GLU A 137 5.56 -1.74 -31.10
N ARG A 138 4.61 -1.89 -30.18
CA ARG A 138 3.25 -2.34 -30.51
C ARG A 138 2.55 -1.35 -31.46
N ARG A 139 2.60 -0.06 -31.16
CA ARG A 139 2.01 0.98 -32.03
C ARG A 139 2.62 0.99 -33.43
N ILE A 140 3.94 0.80 -33.54
CA ILE A 140 4.62 0.70 -34.84
C ILE A 140 4.16 -0.55 -35.60
N ALA A 141 4.04 -1.70 -34.91
CA ALA A 141 3.58 -2.94 -35.54
C ALA A 141 2.12 -2.80 -36.03
N ASP A 142 1.25 -2.17 -35.26
CA ASP A 142 -0.14 -1.91 -35.63
C ASP A 142 -0.23 -0.95 -36.83
N ALA A 143 0.50 0.16 -36.80
CA ALA A 143 0.54 1.12 -37.91
C ALA A 143 1.10 0.51 -39.21
N ARG A 144 2.06 -0.39 -39.14
CA ARG A 144 2.58 -1.11 -40.30
C ARG A 144 1.50 -2.04 -40.91
N ARG A 145 0.81 -2.81 -40.05
CA ARG A 145 -0.27 -3.70 -40.51
C ARG A 145 -1.41 -2.91 -41.18
N GLU A 146 -1.81 -1.79 -40.58
CA GLU A 146 -2.85 -0.91 -41.15
C GLU A 146 -2.38 -0.29 -42.47
N GLY A 147 -1.13 0.18 -42.56
CA GLY A 147 -0.55 0.71 -43.80
C GLY A 147 -0.46 -0.33 -44.91
N ASP A 148 -0.15 -1.59 -44.62
CA ASP A 148 -0.12 -2.68 -45.59
C ASP A 148 -1.53 -3.04 -46.09
N TYR A 149 -2.50 -3.08 -45.16
CA TYR A 149 -3.91 -3.26 -45.53
C TYR A 149 -4.44 -2.14 -46.41
N LEU A 150 -4.18 -0.90 -46.08
CA LEU A 150 -4.63 0.26 -46.89
C LEU A 150 -3.99 0.27 -48.28
N ARG A 151 -2.68 -0.09 -48.40
CA ARG A 151 -2.03 -0.19 -49.71
C ARG A 151 -2.68 -1.29 -50.58
N ALA A 152 -2.90 -2.46 -50.00
CA ALA A 152 -3.56 -3.55 -50.69
C ALA A 152 -4.99 -3.14 -51.15
N SER A 153 -5.76 -2.47 -50.31
CA SER A 153 -7.10 -1.98 -50.64
C SER A 153 -7.08 -0.92 -51.75
N VAL A 154 -6.10 -0.01 -51.74
CA VAL A 154 -5.92 0.99 -52.83
C VAL A 154 -5.56 0.29 -54.14
N GLU A 155 -4.66 -0.67 -54.14
CA GLU A 155 -4.30 -1.45 -55.35
C GLU A 155 -5.50 -2.21 -55.90
N GLU A 156 -6.34 -2.77 -55.04
CA GLU A 156 -7.57 -3.47 -55.45
C GLU A 156 -8.59 -2.52 -56.09
N LEU A 157 -8.81 -1.37 -55.47
CA LEU A 157 -9.70 -0.32 -56.02
C LEU A 157 -9.18 0.23 -57.34
N GLN A 158 -7.86 0.39 -57.49
CA GLN A 158 -7.26 0.83 -58.76
C GLN A 158 -7.43 -0.20 -59.89
N LYS A 159 -7.36 -1.50 -59.56
CA LYS A 159 -7.61 -2.57 -60.54
C LYS A 159 -9.07 -2.69 -60.95
N LEU A 160 -10.00 -2.45 -60.01
CA LEU A 160 -11.43 -2.46 -60.25
C LEU A 160 -11.86 -1.21 -61.09
N ALA A 161 -11.11 -0.10 -61.01
CA ALA A 161 -11.37 1.15 -61.72
C ALA A 161 -12.85 1.54 -61.75
N PRO A 162 -13.58 1.64 -60.61
CA PRO A 162 -15.02 1.85 -60.58
C PRO A 162 -15.39 3.19 -61.24
N GLU A 163 -16.37 3.17 -62.15
CA GLU A 163 -16.87 4.37 -62.79
C GLU A 163 -18.11 4.92 -62.05
N PRO A 164 -18.32 6.27 -62.04
CA PRO A 164 -19.50 6.85 -61.43
C PRO A 164 -20.79 6.36 -62.12
N GLY A 165 -21.66 5.64 -61.39
CA GLY A 165 -22.95 5.13 -61.89
C GLY A 165 -22.98 3.63 -62.17
N GLU A 166 -21.93 2.87 -61.88
CA GLU A 166 -21.92 1.39 -61.97
C GLU A 166 -22.78 0.69 -60.92
N GLU A 167 -23.20 1.41 -59.88
CA GLU A 167 -24.12 0.91 -58.86
C GLU A 167 -25.56 0.96 -59.34
N THR A 168 -25.99 0.00 -60.11
CA THR A 168 -27.42 -0.22 -60.49
C THR A 168 -27.82 -1.63 -60.24
#